data_32041d656121b4d042ab8cf361af7075
#
_entry.id   32041d656121b4d042ab8cf361af7075
#
_cell.length_a   1.000
_cell.length_b   1.000
_cell.length_c   1.000
_cell.angle_alpha   90.00
_cell.angle_beta   90.00
_cell.angle_gamma   90.00
#
_symmetry.space_group_name_H-M   'P 1'
#
loop_
_entity.id
_entity.type
_entity.pdbx_description
1 polymer ?
#
loop_
_entity_poly.entity_id
_entity_poly.type
_entity_poly.pdbx_seq_one_letter_code
_entity_poly.pdbx_strand_id
1 'polypeptide(L)'
;MYDYSGLNQKLKEKGLKKSNLSETLGISSRTIAKIAKNEKIADNVLHRLCDFFACDKKDLVVEVSSNSVLRALREEKAAKISGGLYHETQVRLTYNSNRIEGSRLTEDQTRLIFETRTIGAGGADIPVDDIIETANHFRAVDYVLDNAEAQLTES
;
A
#
# COMPACT_ATOMS: atom_id res chain seq x y z
N MET A 1 6.90 8.04 -6.58
CA MET A 1 8.23 7.52 -6.96
C MET A 1 8.04 6.20 -7.68
N TYR A 2 8.91 5.84 -8.64
CA TYR A 2 8.81 4.58 -9.39
C TYR A 2 10.01 3.70 -9.05
N ASP A 3 9.78 2.41 -8.83
CA ASP A 3 10.85 1.43 -8.63
C ASP A 3 11.05 0.64 -9.92
N TYR A 4 12.24 0.71 -10.49
CA TYR A 4 12.67 0.01 -11.70
C TYR A 4 13.57 -1.20 -11.38
N SER A 5 13.48 -1.77 -10.17
CA SER A 5 14.26 -2.95 -9.79
C SER A 5 13.98 -4.13 -10.73
N GLY A 6 12.73 -4.35 -11.12
CA GLY A 6 12.36 -5.38 -12.09
C GLY A 6 13.02 -5.17 -13.45
N LEU A 7 13.02 -3.94 -13.98
CA LEU A 7 13.73 -3.61 -15.21
C LEU A 7 15.24 -3.86 -15.09
N ASN A 8 15.83 -3.48 -13.94
CA ASN A 8 17.25 -3.70 -13.72
C ASN A 8 17.61 -5.19 -13.70
N GLN A 9 16.74 -6.02 -13.10
CA GLN A 9 16.91 -7.47 -13.09
C GLN A 9 16.81 -8.05 -14.50
N LYS A 10 15.81 -7.67 -15.30
CA LYS A 10 15.64 -8.11 -16.69
C LYS A 10 16.81 -7.71 -17.59
N LEU A 11 17.35 -6.51 -17.42
CA LEU A 11 18.56 -6.06 -18.10
C LEU A 11 19.74 -6.96 -17.75
N LYS A 12 19.94 -7.26 -16.46
CA LYS A 12 21.01 -8.14 -15.99
C LYS A 12 20.90 -9.56 -16.54
N GLU A 13 19.69 -10.11 -16.58
CA GLU A 13 19.42 -11.44 -17.16
C GLU A 13 19.80 -11.52 -18.65
N LYS A 14 19.60 -10.43 -19.39
CA LYS A 14 20.02 -10.31 -20.81
C LYS A 14 21.47 -9.81 -21.00
N GLY A 15 22.23 -9.59 -19.95
CA GLY A 15 23.60 -9.06 -20.03
C GLY A 15 23.67 -7.60 -20.55
N LEU A 16 22.58 -6.86 -20.44
CA LEU A 16 22.45 -5.48 -20.92
C LEU A 16 22.62 -4.47 -19.81
N LYS A 17 23.17 -3.30 -20.17
CA LYS A 17 23.19 -2.10 -19.29
C LYS A 17 22.08 -1.15 -19.70
N LYS A 18 21.68 -0.24 -18.79
CA LYS A 18 20.70 0.82 -19.11
C LYS A 18 21.08 1.66 -20.34
N SER A 19 22.37 1.90 -20.56
CA SER A 19 22.89 2.62 -21.74
C SER A 19 22.56 1.92 -23.06
N ASN A 20 22.52 0.58 -23.05
CA ASN A 20 22.21 -0.19 -24.25
C ASN A 20 20.75 -0.01 -24.73
N LEU A 21 19.86 0.46 -23.84
CA LEU A 21 18.47 0.75 -24.22
C LEU A 21 18.36 1.86 -25.26
N SER A 22 19.34 2.75 -25.34
CA SER A 22 19.38 3.77 -26.39
C SER A 22 19.64 3.15 -27.78
N GLU A 23 20.60 2.26 -27.86
CA GLU A 23 20.98 1.61 -29.11
C GLU A 23 19.98 0.55 -29.55
N THR A 24 19.48 -0.25 -28.58
CA THR A 24 18.62 -1.40 -28.87
C THR A 24 17.17 -1.01 -29.10
N LEU A 25 16.67 -0.04 -28.33
CA LEU A 25 15.27 0.38 -28.35
C LEU A 25 15.06 1.85 -28.72
N GLY A 26 16.13 2.59 -29.08
CA GLY A 26 16.02 4.02 -29.41
C GLY A 26 15.42 4.86 -28.26
N ILE A 27 15.68 4.46 -27.01
CA ILE A 27 15.21 5.21 -25.84
C ILE A 27 16.16 6.37 -25.59
N SER A 28 15.61 7.59 -25.50
CA SER A 28 16.42 8.80 -25.34
C SER A 28 17.23 8.79 -24.03
N SER A 29 18.42 9.39 -24.04
CA SER A 29 19.27 9.53 -22.85
C SER A 29 18.53 10.22 -21.70
N ARG A 30 17.61 11.16 -22.01
CA ARG A 30 16.75 11.82 -21.02
C ARG A 30 15.81 10.82 -20.33
N THR A 31 15.23 9.88 -21.06
CA THR A 31 14.37 8.84 -20.50
C THR A 31 15.18 7.85 -19.65
N ILE A 32 16.39 7.49 -20.11
CA ILE A 32 17.29 6.64 -19.33
C ILE A 32 17.67 7.32 -18.01
N ALA A 33 17.93 8.64 -18.03
CA ALA A 33 18.19 9.41 -16.81
C ALA A 33 16.99 9.44 -15.86
N LYS A 34 15.75 9.52 -16.37
CA LYS A 34 14.53 9.40 -15.57
C LYS A 34 14.41 8.03 -14.88
N ILE A 35 14.67 6.95 -15.62
CA ILE A 35 14.70 5.59 -15.05
C ILE A 35 15.75 5.50 -13.92
N ALA A 36 16.93 6.08 -14.12
CA ALA A 36 17.99 6.06 -13.11
C ALA A 36 17.63 6.86 -11.84
N LYS A 37 16.77 7.89 -11.98
CA LYS A 37 16.27 8.72 -10.88
C LYS A 37 14.94 8.25 -10.29
N ASN A 38 14.45 7.12 -10.73
CA ASN A 38 13.14 6.59 -10.31
C ASN A 38 11.96 7.56 -10.59
N GLU A 39 12.04 8.29 -11.71
CA GLU A 39 11.00 9.19 -12.19
C GLU A 39 10.05 8.49 -13.18
N LYS A 40 8.84 9.05 -13.35
CA LYS A 40 7.87 8.55 -14.33
C LYS A 40 8.39 8.67 -15.75
N ILE A 41 8.28 7.60 -16.53
CA ILE A 41 8.52 7.59 -17.97
C ILE A 41 7.18 7.48 -18.72
N ALA A 42 7.19 7.80 -20.00
CA ALA A 42 6.01 7.75 -20.85
C ALA A 42 5.53 6.29 -21.07
N ASP A 43 4.23 6.07 -21.09
CA ASP A 43 3.65 4.73 -21.24
C ASP A 43 4.03 4.04 -22.55
N ASN A 44 4.20 4.78 -23.64
CA ASN A 44 4.69 4.23 -24.91
C ASN A 44 6.11 3.64 -24.81
N VAL A 45 6.98 4.26 -24.00
CA VAL A 45 8.33 3.71 -23.73
C VAL A 45 8.23 2.45 -22.88
N LEU A 46 7.31 2.47 -21.92
CA LEU A 46 7.09 1.33 -21.04
C LEU A 46 6.54 0.12 -21.82
N HIS A 47 5.59 0.32 -22.73
CA HIS A 47 5.11 -0.74 -23.64
C HIS A 47 6.24 -1.35 -24.47
N ARG A 48 7.10 -0.52 -25.06
CA ARG A 48 8.27 -0.99 -25.84
C ARG A 48 9.23 -1.82 -24.99
N LEU A 49 9.39 -1.47 -23.72
CA LEU A 49 10.19 -2.27 -22.78
C LEU A 49 9.48 -3.61 -22.46
N CYS A 50 8.16 -3.60 -22.24
CA CYS A 50 7.38 -4.81 -22.02
C CYS A 50 7.48 -5.78 -23.20
N ASP A 51 7.33 -5.27 -24.42
CA ASP A 51 7.45 -6.06 -25.66
C ASP A 51 8.85 -6.65 -25.81
N PHE A 52 9.89 -5.86 -25.54
CA PHE A 52 11.28 -6.30 -25.65
C PHE A 52 11.65 -7.38 -24.64
N PHE A 53 11.13 -7.26 -23.42
CA PHE A 53 11.38 -8.23 -22.35
C PHE A 53 10.32 -9.33 -22.28
N ALA A 54 9.27 -9.28 -23.10
CA ALA A 54 8.14 -10.22 -23.11
C ALA A 54 7.55 -10.42 -21.70
N CYS A 55 7.24 -9.31 -21.02
CA CYS A 55 6.74 -9.29 -19.65
C CYS A 55 5.72 -8.17 -19.41
N ASP A 56 4.97 -8.24 -18.33
CA ASP A 56 4.00 -7.23 -17.95
C ASP A 56 4.67 -5.96 -17.37
N LYS A 57 3.93 -4.84 -17.42
CA LYS A 57 4.35 -3.55 -16.86
C LYS A 57 4.79 -3.66 -15.39
N LYS A 58 4.03 -4.42 -14.58
CA LYS A 58 4.30 -4.64 -13.15
C LYS A 58 5.61 -5.38 -12.87
N ASP A 59 6.09 -6.17 -13.84
CA ASP A 59 7.35 -6.90 -13.72
C ASP A 59 8.57 -6.00 -13.98
N LEU A 60 8.37 -4.85 -14.64
CA LEU A 60 9.44 -3.90 -14.96
C LEU A 60 9.48 -2.72 -13.98
N VAL A 61 8.31 -2.22 -13.59
CA VAL A 61 8.19 -1.01 -12.78
C VAL A 61 7.02 -1.10 -11.82
N VAL A 62 7.27 -0.71 -10.58
CA VAL A 62 6.25 -0.58 -9.54
C VAL A 62 6.18 0.89 -9.12
N GLU A 63 4.96 1.43 -9.04
CA GLU A 63 4.76 2.74 -8.45
C GLU A 63 4.85 2.62 -6.92
N VAL A 64 5.88 3.24 -6.35
CA VAL A 64 6.14 3.20 -4.90
C VAL A 64 5.61 4.50 -4.30
N SER A 65 4.78 4.37 -3.28
CA SER A 65 4.32 5.51 -2.50
C SER A 65 5.48 6.40 -2.05
N SER A 66 5.35 7.70 -2.28
CA SER A 66 6.30 8.67 -1.74
C SER A 66 6.10 8.88 -0.22
N ASN A 67 4.95 8.50 0.30
CA ASN A 67 4.62 8.60 1.72
C ASN A 67 5.20 7.41 2.49
N SER A 68 6.27 7.65 3.24
CA SER A 68 6.96 6.62 4.02
C SER A 68 6.07 6.01 5.12
N VAL A 69 5.16 6.79 5.69
CA VAL A 69 4.20 6.32 6.72
C VAL A 69 3.18 5.38 6.08
N LEU A 70 2.58 5.77 4.95
CA LEU A 70 1.62 4.92 4.24
C LEU A 70 2.26 3.59 3.80
N ARG A 71 3.50 3.64 3.34
CA ARG A 71 4.25 2.43 2.99
C ARG A 71 4.47 1.53 4.20
N ALA A 72 4.94 2.09 5.33
CA ALA A 72 5.14 1.32 6.56
C ALA A 72 3.83 0.67 7.04
N LEU A 73 2.71 1.42 7.02
CA LEU A 73 1.40 0.88 7.39
C LEU A 73 0.99 -0.30 6.49
N ARG A 74 1.20 -0.20 5.17
CA ARG A 74 0.88 -1.27 4.21
C ARG A 74 1.78 -2.49 4.37
N GLU A 75 3.07 -2.27 4.59
CA GLU A 75 4.05 -3.35 4.82
C GLU A 75 3.72 -4.12 6.10
N GLU A 76 3.43 -3.43 7.20
CA GLU A 76 3.05 -4.05 8.48
C GLU A 76 1.69 -4.77 8.40
N LYS A 77 0.70 -4.19 7.69
CA LYS A 77 -0.59 -4.83 7.40
C LYS A 77 -0.37 -6.16 6.67
N ALA A 78 0.42 -6.16 5.60
CA ALA A 78 0.70 -7.36 4.80
C ALA A 78 1.47 -8.42 5.60
N ALA A 79 2.43 -8.01 6.43
CA ALA A 79 3.22 -8.87 7.29
C ALA A 79 2.48 -9.32 8.58
N LYS A 80 1.28 -8.77 8.83
CA LYS A 80 0.46 -9.03 10.04
C LYS A 80 1.24 -8.80 11.35
N ILE A 81 2.00 -7.71 11.40
CA ILE A 81 2.82 -7.37 12.57
C ILE A 81 1.91 -6.94 13.72
N SER A 82 2.00 -7.64 14.85
CA SER A 82 1.31 -7.26 16.09
C SER A 82 2.10 -6.18 16.83
N GLY A 83 1.40 -5.18 17.38
CA GLY A 83 2.01 -4.09 18.16
C GLY A 83 2.80 -3.07 17.33
N GLY A 84 2.78 -3.19 16.00
CA GLY A 84 3.41 -2.23 15.09
C GLY A 84 2.56 -0.99 14.84
N LEU A 85 3.07 -0.11 13.98
CA LEU A 85 2.41 1.16 13.62
C LEU A 85 1.01 0.95 13.06
N TYR A 86 0.84 -0.02 12.15
CA TYR A 86 -0.47 -0.35 11.58
C TYR A 86 -1.45 -0.82 12.66
N HIS A 87 -1.03 -1.77 13.52
CA HIS A 87 -1.85 -2.31 14.60
C HIS A 87 -2.31 -1.19 15.56
N GLU A 88 -1.38 -0.39 16.06
CA GLU A 88 -1.69 0.72 16.96
C GLU A 88 -2.57 1.79 16.29
N THR A 89 -2.34 2.07 15.02
CA THR A 89 -3.19 3.00 14.25
C THR A 89 -4.62 2.48 14.17
N GLN A 90 -4.82 1.21 13.81
CA GLN A 90 -6.13 0.58 13.73
C GLN A 90 -6.88 0.68 15.07
N VAL A 91 -6.24 0.25 16.14
CA VAL A 91 -6.89 0.22 17.47
C VAL A 91 -7.24 1.63 17.96
N ARG A 92 -6.25 2.53 17.97
CA ARG A 92 -6.44 3.88 18.55
C ARG A 92 -7.34 4.77 17.72
N LEU A 93 -7.21 4.73 16.38
CA LEU A 93 -8.07 5.52 15.52
C LEU A 93 -9.52 5.06 15.65
N THR A 94 -9.76 3.76 15.61
CA THR A 94 -11.12 3.19 15.77
C THR A 94 -11.70 3.50 17.14
N TYR A 95 -10.95 3.28 18.21
CA TYR A 95 -11.39 3.60 19.55
C TYR A 95 -11.78 5.08 19.71
N ASN A 96 -10.89 5.98 19.28
CA ASN A 96 -11.14 7.43 19.44
C ASN A 96 -12.32 7.91 18.59
N SER A 97 -12.45 7.44 17.36
CA SER A 97 -13.56 7.80 16.47
C SER A 97 -14.89 7.33 17.06
N ASN A 98 -15.00 6.06 17.42
CA ASN A 98 -16.22 5.49 17.97
C ASN A 98 -16.59 6.11 19.32
N ARG A 99 -15.60 6.46 20.14
CA ARG A 99 -15.86 7.15 21.42
C ARG A 99 -16.46 8.53 21.23
N ILE A 100 -16.06 9.27 20.20
CA ILE A 100 -16.68 10.57 19.85
C ILE A 100 -18.15 10.37 19.47
N GLU A 101 -18.47 9.26 18.83
CA GLU A 101 -19.83 8.89 18.41
C GLU A 101 -20.66 8.25 19.54
N GLY A 102 -20.07 8.05 20.72
CA GLY A 102 -20.78 7.59 21.93
C GLY A 102 -20.64 6.10 22.22
N SER A 103 -19.75 5.39 21.55
CA SER A 103 -19.48 3.98 21.84
C SER A 103 -19.02 3.76 23.28
N ARG A 104 -19.47 2.65 23.86
CA ARG A 104 -19.16 2.23 25.23
C ARG A 104 -17.96 1.30 25.32
N LEU A 105 -17.41 0.89 24.18
CA LEU A 105 -16.22 0.05 24.13
C LEU A 105 -15.00 0.76 24.73
N THR A 106 -14.23 0.03 25.52
CA THR A 106 -12.91 0.48 25.98
C THR A 106 -11.86 0.27 24.88
N GLU A 107 -10.67 0.90 25.03
CA GLU A 107 -9.57 0.67 24.10
C GLU A 107 -9.14 -0.81 24.09
N ASP A 108 -9.11 -1.47 25.28
CA ASP A 108 -8.75 -2.88 25.39
C ASP A 108 -9.78 -3.80 24.70
N GLN A 109 -11.07 -3.48 24.80
CA GLN A 109 -12.11 -4.22 24.08
C GLN A 109 -11.99 -3.99 22.57
N THR A 110 -11.73 -2.77 22.13
CA THR A 110 -11.46 -2.45 20.72
C THR A 110 -10.27 -3.23 20.20
N ARG A 111 -9.18 -3.29 20.97
CA ARG A 111 -7.97 -4.07 20.67
C ARG A 111 -8.30 -5.57 20.56
N LEU A 112 -9.03 -6.11 21.52
CA LEU A 112 -9.43 -7.52 21.52
C LEU A 112 -10.27 -7.87 20.27
N ILE A 113 -11.21 -7.01 19.90
CA ILE A 113 -12.00 -7.19 18.66
C ILE A 113 -11.12 -7.18 17.43
N PHE A 114 -10.12 -6.28 17.37
CA PHE A 114 -9.18 -6.21 16.25
C PHE A 114 -8.35 -7.48 16.11
N GLU A 115 -7.76 -7.93 17.22
CA GLU A 115 -6.81 -9.05 17.24
C GLU A 115 -7.49 -10.40 17.07
N THR A 116 -8.63 -10.61 17.73
CA THR A 116 -9.24 -11.95 17.88
C THR A 116 -10.58 -12.11 17.18
N ARG A 117 -11.21 -11.03 16.76
CA ARG A 117 -12.58 -11.01 16.26
C ARG A 117 -13.61 -11.52 17.28
N THR A 118 -13.28 -11.44 18.56
CA THR A 118 -14.13 -11.82 19.68
C THR A 118 -14.30 -10.67 20.65
N ILE A 119 -15.28 -10.79 21.55
CA ILE A 119 -15.50 -9.89 22.66
C ILE A 119 -15.24 -10.70 23.91
N GLY A 120 -14.39 -10.19 24.80
CA GLY A 120 -14.17 -10.82 26.10
C GLY A 120 -15.46 -10.82 26.94
N ALA A 121 -15.65 -11.86 27.73
CA ALA A 121 -16.79 -12.03 28.65
C ALA A 121 -16.74 -11.08 29.86
N GLY A 122 -16.34 -9.85 29.68
CA GLY A 122 -16.16 -8.85 30.74
C GLY A 122 -17.36 -7.97 30.97
N GLY A 123 -18.37 -8.46 31.62
CA GLY A 123 -19.20 -7.80 32.63
C GLY A 123 -19.95 -6.50 32.36
N ALA A 124 -19.90 -5.90 31.20
CA ALA A 124 -20.71 -4.74 30.85
C ALA A 124 -21.58 -5.08 29.63
N ASP A 125 -22.83 -4.66 29.68
CA ASP A 125 -23.75 -4.73 28.53
C ASP A 125 -23.19 -3.83 27.41
N ILE A 126 -22.49 -4.44 26.46
CA ILE A 126 -21.97 -3.77 25.28
C ILE A 126 -23.04 -3.84 24.19
N PRO A 127 -23.51 -2.70 23.66
CA PRO A 127 -24.45 -2.70 22.55
C PRO A 127 -23.85 -3.43 21.34
N VAL A 128 -24.67 -4.25 20.69
CA VAL A 128 -24.24 -4.97 19.48
C VAL A 128 -23.84 -4.00 18.37
N ASP A 129 -24.50 -2.86 18.30
CA ASP A 129 -24.20 -1.81 17.31
C ASP A 129 -22.76 -1.28 17.50
N ASP A 130 -22.31 -1.03 18.73
CA ASP A 130 -20.93 -0.59 19.01
C ASP A 130 -19.88 -1.56 18.45
N ILE A 131 -20.19 -2.87 18.50
CA ILE A 131 -19.30 -3.92 18.00
C ILE A 131 -19.28 -3.92 16.47
N ILE A 132 -20.46 -3.81 15.84
CA ILE A 132 -20.60 -3.77 14.39
C ILE A 132 -19.91 -2.53 13.83
N GLU A 133 -20.12 -1.36 14.43
CA GLU A 133 -19.50 -0.10 14.06
C GLU A 133 -17.97 -0.21 14.16
N THR A 134 -17.46 -0.77 15.27
CA THR A 134 -16.02 -0.99 15.46
C THR A 134 -15.43 -1.89 14.36
N ALA A 135 -16.08 -2.99 14.04
CA ALA A 135 -15.64 -3.89 12.99
C ALA A 135 -15.68 -3.23 11.59
N ASN A 136 -16.69 -2.41 11.33
CA ASN A 136 -16.81 -1.65 10.09
C ASN A 136 -15.76 -0.55 9.99
N HIS A 137 -15.43 0.11 11.11
CA HIS A 137 -14.40 1.14 11.15
C HIS A 137 -13.02 0.55 10.79
N PHE A 138 -12.65 -0.62 11.30
CA PHE A 138 -11.43 -1.31 10.89
C PHE A 138 -11.37 -1.55 9.37
N ARG A 139 -12.50 -1.98 8.77
CA ARG A 139 -12.58 -2.18 7.31
C ARG A 139 -12.46 -0.88 6.54
N ALA A 140 -13.06 0.21 7.06
CA ALA A 140 -12.97 1.53 6.45
C ALA A 140 -11.53 2.06 6.46
N VAL A 141 -10.81 1.92 7.58
CA VAL A 141 -9.39 2.28 7.67
C VAL A 141 -8.55 1.48 6.68
N ASP A 142 -8.80 0.17 6.58
CA ASP A 142 -8.12 -0.69 5.60
C ASP A 142 -8.37 -0.23 4.16
N TYR A 143 -9.62 0.08 3.84
CA TYR A 143 -9.99 0.59 2.52
C TYR A 143 -9.28 1.92 2.20
N VAL A 144 -9.23 2.84 3.16
CA VAL A 144 -8.51 4.12 2.99
C VAL A 144 -7.02 3.89 2.76
N LEU A 145 -6.37 3.02 3.54
CA LEU A 145 -4.96 2.71 3.37
C LEU A 145 -4.65 2.09 2.01
N ASP A 146 -5.52 1.20 1.54
CA ASP A 146 -5.33 0.52 0.26
C ASP A 146 -5.52 1.48 -0.93
N ASN A 147 -6.42 2.48 -0.78
CA ASN A 147 -6.80 3.41 -1.85
C ASN A 147 -6.25 4.83 -1.68
N ALA A 148 -5.41 5.11 -0.68
CA ALA A 148 -4.96 6.47 -0.33
C ALA A 148 -4.25 7.24 -1.46
N GLU A 149 -3.78 6.55 -2.50
CA GLU A 149 -3.12 7.14 -3.67
C GLU A 149 -3.96 7.02 -4.96
N ALA A 150 -5.16 6.45 -4.86
CA ALA A 150 -6.09 6.39 -5.98
C ALA A 150 -6.61 7.81 -6.28
N GLN A 151 -6.77 8.13 -7.57
CA GLN A 151 -7.45 9.37 -7.94
C GLN A 151 -8.91 9.30 -7.53
N LEU A 152 -9.39 10.32 -6.84
CA LEU A 152 -10.80 10.50 -6.57
C LEU A 152 -11.49 10.79 -7.91
N THR A 153 -12.34 9.87 -8.36
CA THR A 153 -13.20 10.08 -9.52
C THR A 153 -14.57 10.48 -9.02
N GLU A 154 -15.09 11.61 -9.50
CA GLU A 154 -16.51 11.92 -9.32
C GLU A 154 -17.32 10.88 -10.10
N SER A 155 -18.22 10.19 -9.40
CA SER A 155 -19.18 9.25 -9.97
C SER A 155 -20.51 9.95 -10.29
#